data_fe0db34ccf1093ac24d15b6f43332ad5
#
_entry.id   fe0db34ccf1093ac24d15b6f43332ad5
#
_cell.length_a   1.000
_cell.length_b   1.000
_cell.length_c   1.000
_cell.angle_alpha   90.00
_cell.angle_beta   90.00
_cell.angle_gamma   90.00
#
_symmetry.space_group_name_H-M   'P 1'
#
loop_
_entity.id
_entity.type
_entity.pdbx_description
1 polymer ?
#
loop_
_entity_poly.entity_id
_entity_poly.type
_entity_poly.pdbx_seq_one_letter_code
_entity_poly.pdbx_strand_id
1 'polypeptide(L)'
;MMKLPKFLLGTYGEKMKRKLRHTISYARFIQLKELAKNTVGYCDDIYLFELKALLDVYNSINISVKETEDKIITEYHKTKSHIHTIKGISELSAAGIYAEYGNISNFASPNQMLAYAGMDVSRYQSGEKDISGRMVKRGSSHLRQIIMNVVDTFALHNPIIYDYQSKKISEGKHWRVVQTHVARKLIRIIYHLEKNDIDFDSKLLR
;
A
#
# COMPACT_ATOMS: atom_id res chain seq x y z
N MET A 1 -9.93 -24.45 38.08
CA MET A 1 -10.57 -24.39 36.77
C MET A 1 -10.92 -22.94 36.49
N MET A 2 -9.98 -22.18 35.91
CA MET A 2 -10.14 -20.74 35.68
C MET A 2 -11.01 -20.51 34.44
N LYS A 3 -12.20 -19.96 34.64
CA LYS A 3 -13.07 -19.52 33.54
C LYS A 3 -12.51 -18.23 32.96
N LEU A 4 -12.25 -18.20 31.66
CA LEU A 4 -12.01 -16.95 30.95
C LEU A 4 -13.03 -15.91 31.37
N PRO A 5 -12.62 -14.67 31.69
CA PRO A 5 -13.53 -13.62 32.10
C PRO A 5 -14.64 -13.46 31.07
N LYS A 6 -15.87 -13.41 31.49
CA LYS A 6 -17.06 -13.19 30.65
C LYS A 6 -16.95 -11.97 29.73
N PHE A 7 -16.07 -11.03 30.07
CA PHE A 7 -15.73 -9.84 29.31
C PHE A 7 -15.10 -10.13 27.92
N LEU A 8 -14.21 -11.15 27.82
CA LEU A 8 -13.66 -11.57 26.51
C LEU A 8 -14.69 -12.30 25.64
N LEU A 9 -15.79 -12.74 26.21
CA LEU A 9 -16.90 -13.40 25.51
C LEU A 9 -18.05 -12.45 25.17
N GLY A 10 -18.06 -11.22 25.72
CA GLY A 10 -19.10 -10.21 25.50
C GLY A 10 -18.91 -9.37 24.24
N THR A 11 -19.24 -8.08 24.31
CA THR A 11 -19.24 -7.10 23.21
C THR A 11 -17.89 -7.01 22.46
N TYR A 12 -16.77 -7.19 23.17
CA TYR A 12 -15.43 -7.26 22.54
C TYR A 12 -15.22 -8.57 21.78
N GLY A 13 -15.74 -9.67 22.27
CA GLY A 13 -15.66 -10.97 21.59
C GLY A 13 -16.38 -10.97 20.23
N GLU A 14 -17.53 -10.28 20.11
CA GLU A 14 -18.24 -10.17 18.83
C GLU A 14 -17.54 -9.23 17.84
N LYS A 15 -16.99 -8.10 18.29
CA LYS A 15 -16.17 -7.21 17.46
C LYS A 15 -14.87 -7.89 17.00
N MET A 16 -14.23 -8.64 17.88
CA MET A 16 -13.03 -9.41 17.60
C MET A 16 -13.32 -10.57 16.63
N LYS A 17 -14.45 -11.26 16.76
CA LYS A 17 -14.92 -12.26 15.79
C LYS A 17 -15.08 -11.68 14.38
N ARG A 18 -15.57 -10.45 14.24
CA ARG A 18 -15.71 -9.78 12.92
C ARG A 18 -14.36 -9.44 12.29
N LYS A 19 -13.42 -8.90 13.06
CA LYS A 19 -12.06 -8.56 12.57
C LYS A 19 -11.22 -9.81 12.27
N LEU A 20 -11.29 -10.84 13.11
CA LEU A 20 -10.54 -12.08 12.93
C LEU A 20 -11.05 -12.95 11.77
N ARG A 21 -12.30 -12.83 11.35
CA ARG A 21 -12.82 -13.56 10.18
C ARG A 21 -12.07 -13.26 8.88
N HIS A 22 -11.45 -12.10 8.76
CA HIS A 22 -10.66 -11.73 7.59
C HIS A 22 -9.16 -12.09 7.70
N THR A 23 -8.67 -12.35 8.91
CA THR A 23 -7.22 -12.54 9.17
C THR A 23 -6.88 -13.98 9.58
N ILE A 24 -7.83 -14.70 10.17
CA ILE A 24 -7.60 -16.05 10.71
C ILE A 24 -8.73 -16.97 10.23
N SER A 25 -8.37 -18.14 9.65
CA SER A 25 -9.39 -19.13 9.26
C SER A 25 -10.22 -19.56 10.47
N TYR A 26 -11.49 -19.94 10.23
CA TYR A 26 -12.41 -20.40 11.26
C TYR A 26 -11.82 -21.56 12.10
N ALA A 27 -11.13 -22.51 11.44
CA ALA A 27 -10.46 -23.62 12.11
C ALA A 27 -9.39 -23.16 13.10
N ARG A 28 -8.56 -22.16 12.72
CA ARG A 28 -7.57 -21.55 13.63
C ARG A 28 -8.24 -20.78 14.77
N PHE A 29 -9.37 -20.13 14.53
CA PHE A 29 -10.12 -19.47 15.58
C PHE A 29 -10.63 -20.48 16.65
N ILE A 30 -11.14 -21.62 16.22
CA ILE A 30 -11.57 -22.71 17.14
C ILE A 30 -10.39 -23.25 17.92
N GLN A 31 -9.25 -23.51 17.26
CA GLN A 31 -8.02 -23.96 17.95
C GLN A 31 -7.55 -22.95 19.01
N LEU A 32 -7.53 -21.65 18.68
CA LEU A 32 -7.16 -20.60 19.64
C LEU A 32 -8.12 -20.57 20.84
N LYS A 33 -9.42 -20.78 20.62
CA LYS A 33 -10.42 -20.84 21.68
C LYS A 33 -10.21 -22.03 22.61
N GLU A 34 -9.86 -23.19 22.07
CA GLU A 34 -9.55 -24.39 22.86
C GLU A 34 -8.23 -24.25 23.62
N LEU A 35 -7.19 -23.70 22.98
CA LEU A 35 -5.91 -23.41 23.64
C LEU A 35 -6.09 -22.39 24.78
N ALA A 36 -6.92 -21.37 24.58
CA ALA A 36 -7.22 -20.37 25.60
C ALA A 36 -7.98 -20.95 26.81
N LYS A 37 -8.81 -22.01 26.63
CA LYS A 37 -9.48 -22.70 27.72
C LYS A 37 -8.53 -23.56 28.54
N ASN A 38 -7.52 -24.15 27.89
CA ASN A 38 -6.60 -25.12 28.48
C ASN A 38 -5.23 -24.47 28.79
N THR A 39 -5.14 -23.13 28.74
CA THR A 39 -3.88 -22.45 29.09
C THR A 39 -3.55 -22.58 30.53
N VAL A 40 -2.26 -22.83 30.81
CA VAL A 40 -1.66 -22.78 32.16
C VAL A 40 -1.18 -21.38 32.53
N GLY A 41 -1.48 -20.37 31.67
CA GLY A 41 -1.10 -18.99 31.88
C GLY A 41 -1.71 -18.41 33.15
N TYR A 42 -0.94 -17.61 33.85
CA TYR A 42 -1.39 -16.87 35.01
C TYR A 42 -2.18 -15.67 34.54
N CYS A 43 -3.40 -15.49 35.03
CA CYS A 43 -4.26 -14.35 34.74
C CYS A 43 -4.51 -13.59 36.05
N ASP A 44 -3.84 -12.46 36.21
CA ASP A 44 -4.02 -11.54 37.31
C ASP A 44 -4.93 -10.39 36.89
N ASP A 45 -5.65 -9.79 37.84
CA ASP A 45 -6.49 -8.63 37.60
C ASP A 45 -5.68 -7.42 37.08
N ILE A 46 -4.41 -7.31 37.47
CA ILE A 46 -3.48 -6.29 37.00
C ILE A 46 -3.27 -6.42 35.50
N TYR A 47 -2.94 -7.64 35.01
CA TYR A 47 -2.75 -7.86 33.57
C TYR A 47 -4.03 -7.65 32.77
N LEU A 48 -5.18 -7.98 33.34
CA LEU A 48 -6.47 -7.70 32.72
C LEU A 48 -6.75 -6.20 32.61
N PHE A 49 -6.39 -5.44 33.63
CA PHE A 49 -6.50 -3.98 33.61
C PHE A 49 -5.57 -3.36 32.55
N GLU A 50 -4.32 -3.77 32.51
CA GLU A 50 -3.34 -3.33 31.50
C GLU A 50 -3.81 -3.65 30.08
N LEU A 51 -4.29 -4.88 29.84
CA LEU A 51 -4.81 -5.29 28.53
C LEU A 51 -6.00 -4.43 28.10
N LYS A 52 -6.93 -4.11 29.02
CA LYS A 52 -8.05 -3.22 28.73
C LYS A 52 -7.56 -1.83 28.34
N ALA A 53 -6.65 -1.25 29.13
CA ALA A 53 -6.10 0.07 28.86
C ALA A 53 -5.41 0.12 27.49
N LEU A 54 -4.60 -0.89 27.14
CA LEU A 54 -3.96 -1.00 25.83
C LEU A 54 -4.97 -1.14 24.70
N LEU A 55 -6.05 -1.90 24.87
CA LEU A 55 -7.12 -2.04 23.90
C LEU A 55 -7.88 -0.72 23.68
N ASP A 56 -8.11 0.05 24.73
CA ASP A 56 -8.77 1.34 24.64
C ASP A 56 -7.89 2.35 23.89
N VAL A 57 -6.59 2.40 24.19
CA VAL A 57 -5.61 3.20 23.44
C VAL A 57 -5.57 2.78 21.96
N TYR A 58 -5.49 1.48 21.68
CA TYR A 58 -5.51 0.95 20.32
C TYR A 58 -6.78 1.36 19.56
N ASN A 59 -7.95 1.26 20.20
CA ASN A 59 -9.21 1.65 19.57
C ASN A 59 -9.27 3.16 19.32
N SER A 60 -8.82 3.99 20.26
CA SER A 60 -8.75 5.44 20.10
C SER A 60 -7.85 5.83 18.93
N ILE A 61 -6.67 5.24 18.83
CA ILE A 61 -5.75 5.47 17.70
C ILE A 61 -6.40 5.07 16.37
N ASN A 62 -7.04 3.89 16.30
CA ASN A 62 -7.70 3.45 15.07
C ASN A 62 -8.83 4.40 14.62
N ILE A 63 -9.58 4.97 15.56
CA ILE A 63 -10.61 5.98 15.25
C ILE A 63 -9.94 7.21 14.66
N SER A 64 -8.91 7.75 15.32
CA SER A 64 -8.19 8.94 14.87
C SER A 64 -7.52 8.74 13.50
N VAL A 65 -6.95 7.56 13.25
CA VAL A 65 -6.39 7.20 11.93
C VAL A 65 -7.47 7.26 10.87
N LYS A 66 -8.62 6.62 11.12
CA LYS A 66 -9.71 6.59 10.16
C LYS A 66 -10.27 7.98 9.85
N GLU A 67 -10.47 8.81 10.89
CA GLU A 67 -10.92 10.20 10.71
C GLU A 67 -9.90 11.01 9.89
N THR A 68 -8.61 10.75 10.07
CA THR A 68 -7.54 11.41 9.31
C THR A 68 -7.54 10.95 7.85
N GLU A 69 -7.71 9.65 7.60
CA GLU A 69 -7.83 9.09 6.25
C GLU A 69 -9.04 9.69 5.52
N ASP A 70 -10.20 9.77 6.17
CA ASP A 70 -11.43 10.34 5.60
C ASP A 70 -11.24 11.83 5.25
N LYS A 71 -10.53 12.60 6.09
CA LYS A 71 -10.18 14.00 5.80
C LYS A 71 -9.24 14.13 4.61
N ILE A 72 -8.18 13.29 4.54
CA ILE A 72 -7.24 13.28 3.42
C ILE A 72 -7.97 13.01 2.11
N ILE A 73 -8.86 12.01 2.08
CA ILE A 73 -9.65 11.68 0.89
C ILE A 73 -10.57 12.85 0.52
N THR A 74 -11.21 13.49 1.50
CA THR A 74 -12.08 14.66 1.27
C THR A 74 -11.30 15.83 0.65
N GLU A 75 -10.11 16.14 1.15
CA GLU A 75 -9.25 17.17 0.57
C GLU A 75 -8.73 16.79 -0.81
N TYR A 76 -8.38 15.52 -1.01
CA TYR A 76 -7.95 15.02 -2.32
C TYR A 76 -9.04 15.19 -3.39
N HIS A 77 -10.31 14.92 -3.08
CA HIS A 77 -11.42 15.08 -4.02
C HIS A 77 -11.70 16.55 -4.41
N LYS A 78 -11.16 17.53 -3.68
CA LYS A 78 -11.19 18.94 -4.10
C LYS A 78 -10.17 19.24 -5.20
N THR A 79 -9.20 18.36 -5.37
CA THR A 79 -8.23 18.45 -6.46
C THR A 79 -8.83 17.87 -7.74
N LYS A 80 -8.32 18.28 -8.90
CA LYS A 80 -8.71 17.72 -10.19
C LYS A 80 -7.84 16.54 -10.61
N SER A 81 -7.26 15.82 -9.64
CA SER A 81 -6.35 14.72 -9.95
C SER A 81 -7.10 13.50 -10.45
N HIS A 82 -6.56 12.84 -11.45
CA HIS A 82 -7.09 11.63 -12.09
C HIS A 82 -6.44 10.34 -11.59
N ILE A 83 -5.50 10.41 -10.64
CA ILE A 83 -4.74 9.24 -10.16
C ILE A 83 -5.65 8.17 -9.57
N HIS A 84 -6.74 8.56 -8.89
CA HIS A 84 -7.71 7.64 -8.29
C HIS A 84 -8.48 6.81 -9.32
N THR A 85 -8.53 7.24 -10.58
CA THR A 85 -9.20 6.49 -11.66
C THR A 85 -8.40 5.26 -12.10
N ILE A 86 -7.12 5.17 -11.73
CA ILE A 86 -6.25 4.03 -12.05
C ILE A 86 -6.69 2.81 -11.24
N LYS A 87 -7.17 1.78 -11.93
CA LYS A 87 -7.59 0.53 -11.29
C LYS A 87 -6.45 -0.10 -10.50
N GLY A 88 -6.72 -0.44 -9.24
CA GLY A 88 -5.74 -1.03 -8.32
C GLY A 88 -5.00 -0.02 -7.45
N ILE A 89 -5.32 1.27 -7.56
CA ILE A 89 -4.84 2.32 -6.66
C ILE A 89 -6.02 2.77 -5.78
N SER A 90 -5.84 2.74 -4.45
CA SER A 90 -6.83 3.27 -3.52
C SER A 90 -6.81 4.80 -3.51
N GLU A 91 -7.94 5.42 -3.15
CA GLU A 91 -8.04 6.89 -3.04
C GLU A 91 -7.00 7.48 -2.08
N LEU A 92 -6.73 6.80 -0.96
CA LEU A 92 -5.70 7.23 -0.01
C LEU A 92 -4.30 7.17 -0.63
N SER A 93 -4.00 6.13 -1.41
CA SER A 93 -2.72 6.04 -2.12
C SER A 93 -2.60 7.08 -3.23
N ALA A 94 -3.69 7.35 -3.94
CA ALA A 94 -3.76 8.40 -4.95
C ALA A 94 -3.53 9.78 -4.33
N ALA A 95 -4.16 10.06 -3.19
CA ALA A 95 -3.95 11.28 -2.41
C ALA A 95 -2.49 11.44 -1.98
N GLY A 96 -1.86 10.37 -1.48
CA GLY A 96 -0.45 10.38 -1.08
C GLY A 96 0.49 10.63 -2.26
N ILE A 97 0.24 10.01 -3.42
CA ILE A 97 1.02 10.24 -4.64
C ILE A 97 0.87 11.70 -5.11
N TYR A 98 -0.36 12.21 -5.11
CA TYR A 98 -0.64 13.59 -5.49
C TYR A 98 0.01 14.59 -4.55
N ALA A 99 -0.07 14.36 -3.24
CA ALA A 99 0.53 15.23 -2.24
C ALA A 99 2.07 15.33 -2.38
N GLU A 100 2.72 14.22 -2.74
CA GLU A 100 4.18 14.16 -2.93
C GLU A 100 4.62 14.83 -4.25
N TYR A 101 3.90 14.62 -5.35
CA TYR A 101 4.24 15.26 -6.63
C TYR A 101 3.81 16.72 -6.70
N GLY A 102 2.70 17.07 -6.03
CA GLY A 102 2.08 18.37 -6.19
C GLY A 102 1.60 18.62 -7.60
N ASN A 103 1.75 19.87 -8.07
CA ASN A 103 1.32 20.23 -9.41
C ASN A 103 2.22 19.61 -10.48
N ILE A 104 1.61 18.78 -11.34
CA ILE A 104 2.31 18.07 -12.41
C ILE A 104 2.97 18.99 -13.45
N SER A 105 2.47 20.24 -13.59
CA SER A 105 3.05 21.21 -14.51
C SER A 105 4.49 21.60 -14.15
N ASN A 106 4.92 21.33 -12.92
CA ASN A 106 6.30 21.52 -12.48
C ASN A 106 7.29 20.54 -13.13
N PHE A 107 6.77 19.47 -13.75
CA PHE A 107 7.58 18.46 -14.41
C PHE A 107 7.49 18.60 -15.94
N ALA A 108 8.61 18.88 -16.60
CA ALA A 108 8.64 18.97 -18.05
C ALA A 108 8.50 17.61 -18.76
N SER A 109 8.83 16.50 -18.05
CA SER A 109 8.78 15.15 -18.62
C SER A 109 8.52 14.07 -17.56
N PRO A 110 8.00 12.91 -17.96
CA PRO A 110 7.84 11.77 -17.03
C PRO A 110 9.19 11.28 -16.45
N ASN A 111 10.32 11.54 -17.11
CA ASN A 111 11.64 11.19 -16.59
C ASN A 111 12.02 12.06 -15.39
N GLN A 112 11.58 13.33 -15.33
CA GLN A 112 11.78 14.15 -14.15
C GLN A 112 10.96 13.63 -12.96
N MET A 113 9.73 13.16 -13.18
CA MET A 113 8.94 12.50 -12.14
C MET A 113 9.59 11.21 -11.64
N LEU A 114 10.18 10.42 -12.55
CA LEU A 114 10.95 9.23 -12.18
C LEU A 114 12.17 9.57 -11.33
N ALA A 115 12.90 10.62 -11.69
CA ALA A 115 14.05 11.11 -10.93
C ALA A 115 13.61 11.63 -9.55
N TYR A 116 12.49 12.38 -9.48
CA TYR A 116 11.93 12.88 -8.23
C TYR A 116 11.50 11.73 -7.28
N ALA A 117 10.94 10.66 -7.81
CA ALA A 117 10.65 9.44 -7.05
C ALA A 117 11.91 8.61 -6.70
N GLY A 118 13.07 9.01 -7.24
CA GLY A 118 14.32 8.26 -7.08
C GLY A 118 14.27 6.88 -7.72
N MET A 119 13.48 6.73 -8.79
CA MET A 119 13.32 5.49 -9.55
C MET A 119 14.06 5.51 -10.89
N ASP A 120 14.91 6.50 -11.07
CA ASP A 120 15.79 6.57 -12.22
C ASP A 120 16.95 5.56 -12.10
N VAL A 121 17.51 5.17 -13.24
CA VAL A 121 18.65 4.24 -13.31
C VAL A 121 19.90 5.05 -13.62
N SER A 122 20.92 4.89 -12.80
CA SER A 122 22.21 5.49 -13.11
C SER A 122 22.76 4.88 -14.42
N ARG A 123 23.08 5.72 -15.37
CA ARG A 123 23.82 5.34 -16.57
C ARG A 123 25.21 5.91 -16.47
N TYR A 124 26.18 5.06 -16.63
CA TYR A 124 27.56 5.47 -16.81
C TYR A 124 27.94 5.20 -18.25
N GLN A 125 28.07 6.26 -19.02
CA GLN A 125 28.58 6.19 -20.40
C GLN A 125 29.97 6.80 -20.45
N SER A 126 30.97 5.98 -20.76
CA SER A 126 32.33 6.42 -20.99
C SER A 126 32.86 5.71 -22.23
N GLY A 127 32.97 6.43 -23.35
CA GLY A 127 33.38 5.87 -24.63
C GLY A 127 32.46 4.74 -25.11
N GLU A 128 33.02 3.57 -25.40
CA GLU A 128 32.28 2.41 -25.89
C GLU A 128 31.53 1.61 -24.80
N LYS A 129 31.68 1.98 -23.51
CA LYS A 129 31.08 1.23 -22.41
C LYS A 129 29.78 1.93 -21.94
N ASP A 130 28.65 1.31 -22.22
CA ASP A 130 27.33 1.69 -21.62
C ASP A 130 26.99 0.70 -20.50
N ILE A 131 27.19 1.12 -19.25
CA ILE A 131 26.90 0.29 -18.08
C ILE A 131 25.63 0.83 -17.45
N SER A 132 24.54 0.05 -17.53
CA SER A 132 23.34 0.32 -16.79
C SER A 132 23.58 0.06 -15.30
N GLY A 133 23.47 1.10 -14.49
CA GLY A 133 23.71 1.04 -13.06
C GLY A 133 22.47 0.65 -12.26
N ARG A 134 22.58 0.79 -10.94
CA ARG A 134 21.49 0.56 -9.99
C ARG A 134 20.53 1.76 -9.95
N MET A 135 19.33 1.54 -9.39
CA MET A 135 18.37 2.60 -9.10
C MET A 135 19.03 3.67 -8.21
N VAL A 136 18.92 4.94 -8.61
CA VAL A 136 19.66 6.06 -8.00
C VAL A 136 19.18 6.35 -6.57
N LYS A 137 17.91 6.11 -6.25
CA LYS A 137 17.28 6.34 -4.93
C LYS A 137 17.42 7.77 -4.37
N ARG A 138 17.92 8.72 -5.14
CA ARG A 138 17.91 10.15 -4.79
C ARG A 138 16.52 10.68 -5.10
N GLY A 139 15.82 11.23 -4.15
CA GLY A 139 14.45 11.72 -4.32
C GLY A 139 13.55 11.30 -3.17
N SER A 140 12.23 11.57 -3.27
CA SER A 140 11.30 11.26 -2.21
C SER A 140 11.24 9.76 -1.91
N SER A 141 11.62 9.40 -0.69
CA SER A 141 11.52 8.02 -0.19
C SER A 141 10.07 7.65 0.08
N HIS A 142 9.25 8.61 0.53
CA HIS A 142 7.81 8.41 0.80
C HIS A 142 7.05 8.10 -0.48
N LEU A 143 7.23 8.93 -1.51
CA LEU A 143 6.63 8.71 -2.82
C LEU A 143 7.01 7.34 -3.40
N ARG A 144 8.29 6.99 -3.35
CA ARG A 144 8.77 5.69 -3.82
C ARG A 144 8.11 4.54 -3.05
N GLN A 145 7.96 4.67 -1.73
CA GLN A 145 7.30 3.66 -0.91
C GLN A 145 5.83 3.50 -1.29
N ILE A 146 5.08 4.61 -1.44
CA ILE A 146 3.67 4.56 -1.84
C ILE A 146 3.54 3.87 -3.20
N ILE A 147 4.35 4.27 -4.18
CA ILE A 147 4.33 3.67 -5.52
C ILE A 147 4.64 2.18 -5.46
N MET A 148 5.67 1.77 -4.71
CA MET A 148 6.04 0.35 -4.59
C MET A 148 4.95 -0.47 -3.88
N ASN A 149 4.20 0.10 -2.96
CA ASN A 149 3.10 -0.58 -2.28
C ASN A 149 1.90 -0.83 -3.21
N VAL A 150 1.64 0.04 -4.19
CA VAL A 150 0.49 -0.10 -5.09
C VAL A 150 0.81 -0.88 -6.38
N VAL A 151 2.09 -1.13 -6.68
CA VAL A 151 2.53 -1.79 -7.92
C VAL A 151 1.88 -3.15 -8.14
N ASP A 152 1.77 -3.96 -7.10
CA ASP A 152 1.25 -5.33 -7.22
C ASP A 152 -0.27 -5.32 -7.43
N THR A 153 -1.00 -4.47 -6.71
CA THR A 153 -2.45 -4.29 -6.90
C THR A 153 -2.74 -3.66 -8.25
N PHE A 154 -1.94 -2.69 -8.69
CA PHE A 154 -2.05 -2.10 -10.03
C PHE A 154 -1.85 -3.16 -11.13
N ALA A 155 -0.84 -4.01 -11.03
CA ALA A 155 -0.61 -5.07 -11.99
C ALA A 155 -1.76 -6.10 -12.01
N LEU A 156 -2.26 -6.49 -10.83
CA LEU A 156 -3.34 -7.46 -10.69
C LEU A 156 -4.66 -6.98 -11.35
N HIS A 157 -4.97 -5.69 -11.26
CA HIS A 157 -6.21 -5.12 -11.81
C HIS A 157 -6.11 -4.67 -13.28
N ASN A 158 -4.92 -4.78 -13.89
CA ASN A 158 -4.68 -4.35 -15.28
C ASN A 158 -4.01 -5.47 -16.09
N PRO A 159 -4.77 -6.24 -16.88
CA PRO A 159 -4.25 -7.40 -17.61
C PRO A 159 -3.00 -7.11 -18.45
N ILE A 160 -2.97 -5.98 -19.17
CA ILE A 160 -1.81 -5.58 -19.99
C ILE A 160 -0.56 -5.37 -19.14
N ILE A 161 -0.72 -4.84 -17.93
CA ILE A 161 0.40 -4.65 -17.00
C ILE A 161 0.81 -5.99 -16.39
N TYR A 162 -0.15 -6.85 -16.08
CA TYR A 162 0.12 -8.20 -15.61
C TYR A 162 0.90 -9.03 -16.63
N ASP A 163 0.51 -8.98 -17.90
CA ASP A 163 1.22 -9.65 -19.00
C ASP A 163 2.65 -9.10 -19.15
N TYR A 164 2.80 -7.76 -19.06
CA TYR A 164 4.13 -7.15 -19.06
C TYR A 164 4.98 -7.62 -17.88
N GLN A 165 4.40 -7.72 -16.68
CA GLN A 165 5.07 -8.24 -15.50
C GLN A 165 5.49 -9.69 -15.68
N SER A 166 4.58 -10.55 -16.15
CA SER A 166 4.82 -11.96 -16.43
C SER A 166 5.94 -12.17 -17.47
N LYS A 167 5.92 -11.36 -18.54
CA LYS A 167 7.01 -11.36 -19.54
C LYS A 167 8.36 -11.04 -18.91
N LYS A 168 8.42 -10.04 -18.01
CA LYS A 168 9.68 -9.67 -17.35
C LYS A 168 10.20 -10.73 -16.39
N ILE A 169 9.30 -11.50 -15.77
CA ILE A 169 9.63 -12.65 -14.94
C ILE A 169 10.18 -13.78 -15.82
N SER A 170 9.54 -14.08 -16.95
CA SER A 170 10.01 -15.11 -17.91
C SER A 170 11.36 -14.79 -18.55
N GLU A 171 11.72 -13.50 -18.63
CA GLU A 171 13.07 -13.03 -19.02
C GLU A 171 14.13 -13.31 -17.92
N GLY A 172 13.79 -13.98 -16.81
CA GLY A 172 14.70 -14.31 -15.71
C GLY A 172 15.00 -13.14 -14.76
N LYS A 173 14.27 -12.03 -14.83
CA LYS A 173 14.50 -10.88 -13.94
C LYS A 173 13.98 -11.16 -12.53
N HIS A 174 14.78 -10.78 -11.54
CA HIS A 174 14.39 -10.90 -10.15
C HIS A 174 13.11 -10.07 -9.85
N TRP A 175 12.20 -10.60 -9.05
CA TRP A 175 10.90 -10.00 -8.70
C TRP A 175 10.96 -8.49 -8.38
N ARG A 176 11.88 -8.08 -7.50
CA ARG A 176 12.02 -6.65 -7.14
C ARG A 176 12.40 -5.75 -8.32
N VAL A 177 13.16 -6.28 -9.28
CA VAL A 177 13.51 -5.57 -10.51
C VAL A 177 12.27 -5.43 -11.38
N VAL A 178 11.45 -6.48 -11.47
CA VAL A 178 10.18 -6.46 -12.21
C VAL A 178 9.21 -5.44 -11.60
N GLN A 179 9.05 -5.42 -10.28
CA GLN A 179 8.25 -4.39 -9.59
C GLN A 179 8.72 -2.96 -9.96
N THR A 180 10.02 -2.72 -10.01
CA THR A 180 10.58 -1.42 -10.42
C THR A 180 10.21 -1.08 -11.87
N HIS A 181 10.19 -2.06 -12.78
CA HIS A 181 9.75 -1.84 -14.15
C HIS A 181 8.28 -1.44 -14.24
N VAL A 182 7.41 -2.11 -13.47
CA VAL A 182 5.98 -1.77 -13.41
C VAL A 182 5.76 -0.39 -12.78
N ALA A 183 6.47 -0.09 -11.68
CA ALA A 183 6.43 1.22 -11.03
C ALA A 183 6.79 2.37 -11.98
N ARG A 184 7.82 2.18 -12.79
CA ARG A 184 8.22 3.18 -13.81
C ARG A 184 7.16 3.36 -14.90
N LYS A 185 6.44 2.30 -15.28
CA LYS A 185 5.28 2.43 -16.17
C LYS A 185 4.15 3.20 -15.50
N LEU A 186 3.84 2.89 -14.23
CA LEU A 186 2.82 3.59 -13.48
C LEU A 186 3.08 5.10 -13.41
N ILE A 187 4.30 5.52 -13.09
CA ILE A 187 4.66 6.95 -13.05
C ILE A 187 4.44 7.64 -14.40
N ARG A 188 4.79 6.97 -15.52
CA ARG A 188 4.54 7.51 -16.86
C ARG A 188 3.06 7.63 -17.18
N ILE A 189 2.25 6.68 -16.72
CA ILE A 189 0.79 6.72 -16.85
C ILE A 189 0.25 7.90 -16.05
N ILE A 190 0.64 8.05 -14.79
CA ILE A 190 0.24 9.16 -13.93
C ILE A 190 0.57 10.50 -14.61
N TYR A 191 1.80 10.66 -15.11
CA TYR A 191 2.18 11.87 -15.82
C TYR A 191 1.27 12.15 -17.02
N HIS A 192 0.94 11.13 -17.81
CA HIS A 192 0.09 11.27 -18.98
C HIS A 192 -1.35 11.68 -18.61
N LEU A 193 -1.94 11.06 -17.60
CA LEU A 193 -3.28 11.38 -17.13
C LEU A 193 -3.38 12.82 -16.62
N GLU A 194 -2.51 13.17 -15.70
CA GLU A 194 -2.48 14.49 -15.07
C GLU A 194 -2.14 15.62 -16.08
N LYS A 195 -1.25 15.34 -17.04
CA LYS A 195 -0.83 16.33 -18.05
C LYS A 195 -1.93 16.63 -19.06
N ASN A 196 -2.75 15.63 -19.39
CA ASN A 196 -3.79 15.76 -20.39
C ASN A 196 -5.20 15.94 -19.78
N ASP A 197 -5.30 15.96 -18.44
CA ASP A 197 -6.58 16.12 -17.71
C ASP A 197 -7.60 15.05 -18.13
N ILE A 198 -7.18 13.76 -18.12
CA ILE A 198 -8.00 12.63 -18.59
C ILE A 198 -8.02 11.50 -17.58
N ASP A 199 -9.14 10.79 -17.53
CA ASP A 199 -9.30 9.58 -16.73
C ASP A 199 -8.54 8.37 -17.31
N PHE A 200 -8.23 7.43 -16.44
CA PHE A 200 -7.54 6.21 -16.83
C PHE A 200 -8.45 5.28 -17.65
N ASP A 201 -8.01 4.96 -18.86
CA ASP A 201 -8.59 3.89 -19.68
C ASP A 201 -7.54 2.82 -19.95
N SER A 202 -7.82 1.59 -19.47
CA SER A 202 -6.93 0.43 -19.68
C SER A 202 -6.73 0.08 -21.18
N LYS A 203 -7.65 0.51 -22.06
CA LYS A 203 -7.51 0.28 -23.51
C LYS A 203 -6.40 1.13 -24.14
N LEU A 204 -5.99 2.21 -23.48
CA LEU A 204 -4.89 3.07 -23.94
C LEU A 204 -3.51 2.53 -23.56
N LEU A 205 -3.45 1.49 -22.73
CA LEU A 205 -2.21 0.80 -22.38
C LEU A 205 -1.77 -0.13 -23.53
N ARG A 206 -0.99 0.39 -24.45
CA ARG A 206 -0.35 -0.40 -25.52
C ARG A 206 1.11 -0.64 -25.27
#